data_fb44b4584529211e3364c36059c94587
#
_entry.id   fb44b4584529211e3364c36059c94587
#
_cell.length_a   1.000
_cell.length_b   1.000
_cell.length_c   1.000
_cell.angle_alpha   90.00
_cell.angle_beta   90.00
_cell.angle_gamma   90.00
#
_symmetry.space_group_name_H-M   'P 1'
#
loop_
_entity.id
_entity.type
_entity.pdbx_description
1 polymer ?
#
loop_
_entity_poly.entity_id
_entity_poly.type
_entity_poly.pdbx_seq_one_letter_code
_entity_poly.pdbx_strand_id
1 'polypeptide(L)'
;MTDSLKGADGKEFKFEAPTGDELPSRGYDPGENTFQSPPPDGSGVEVIIRPDSERLHVLEPFKKFENKDPKDLPILIKVKGKCTTDHISAGGPWLRYRGHLPNISNNCLIGATNSANGETNKVQNYYTGEWGSVPSTAVYYRDNGHPWVVIGDDNYGEGSSREHAALEPRFLGGMAIITKSF
;
A
#
# COMPACT_ATOMS: atom_id res chain seq x y z
N MET A 1 -17.32 -29.44 9.65
CA MET A 1 -17.09 -29.02 11.05
C MET A 1 -16.99 -30.23 11.93
N THR A 2 -15.79 -30.58 12.34
CA THR A 2 -15.53 -31.80 13.14
C THR A 2 -15.17 -31.47 14.60
N ASP A 3 -14.81 -30.22 14.86
CA ASP A 3 -14.31 -29.80 16.17
C ASP A 3 -15.45 -29.34 17.09
N SER A 4 -15.28 -29.57 18.39
CA SER A 4 -16.15 -29.05 19.44
C SER A 4 -15.51 -27.88 20.16
N LEU A 5 -16.32 -26.95 20.64
CA LEU A 5 -15.93 -25.83 21.49
C LEU A 5 -16.37 -26.07 22.92
N LYS A 6 -15.57 -25.64 23.88
CA LYS A 6 -15.91 -25.71 25.29
C LYS A 6 -16.66 -24.45 25.70
N GLY A 7 -17.91 -24.59 26.12
CA GLY A 7 -18.71 -23.48 26.63
C GLY A 7 -18.21 -22.96 27.98
N ALA A 8 -18.68 -21.78 28.38
CA ALA A 8 -18.33 -21.18 29.69
C ALA A 8 -18.77 -22.06 30.89
N ASP A 9 -19.74 -22.94 30.72
CA ASP A 9 -20.22 -23.95 31.68
C ASP A 9 -19.39 -25.22 31.68
N GLY A 10 -18.32 -25.28 30.88
CA GLY A 10 -17.43 -26.42 30.75
C GLY A 10 -17.95 -27.57 29.89
N LYS A 11 -19.14 -27.45 29.31
CA LYS A 11 -19.69 -28.46 28.40
C LYS A 11 -19.17 -28.29 26.99
N GLU A 12 -19.00 -29.40 26.30
CA GLU A 12 -18.67 -29.39 24.89
C GLU A 12 -19.90 -29.01 24.05
N PHE A 13 -19.71 -28.06 23.17
CA PHE A 13 -20.68 -27.64 22.20
C PHE A 13 -20.15 -27.84 20.78
N LYS A 14 -20.97 -28.48 19.95
CA LYS A 14 -20.66 -28.70 18.55
C LYS A 14 -21.71 -27.99 17.70
N PHE A 15 -21.26 -27.17 16.77
CA PHE A 15 -22.15 -26.55 15.79
C PHE A 15 -22.69 -27.62 14.87
N GLU A 16 -24.01 -27.63 14.70
CA GLU A 16 -24.64 -28.42 13.65
C GLU A 16 -24.27 -27.83 12.26
N ALA A 17 -24.15 -28.73 11.29
CA ALA A 17 -23.93 -28.25 9.92
C ALA A 17 -25.17 -27.43 9.48
N PRO A 18 -24.97 -26.35 8.73
CA PRO A 18 -26.10 -25.62 8.17
C PRO A 18 -26.98 -26.53 7.36
N THR A 19 -28.27 -26.43 7.62
CA THR A 19 -29.29 -27.14 6.83
C THR A 19 -29.95 -26.17 5.86
N GLY A 20 -29.92 -26.49 4.60
CA GLY A 20 -30.50 -25.68 3.53
C GLY A 20 -30.04 -26.20 2.18
N ASP A 21 -30.67 -25.71 1.13
CA ASP A 21 -30.27 -26.03 -0.23
C ASP A 21 -28.92 -25.39 -0.51
N GLU A 22 -27.95 -26.16 -0.96
CA GLU A 22 -26.63 -25.66 -1.35
C GLU A 22 -26.71 -24.65 -2.50
N LEU A 23 -27.71 -24.81 -3.35
CA LEU A 23 -28.00 -23.94 -4.49
C LEU A 23 -29.51 -23.70 -4.58
N PRO A 24 -29.97 -22.56 -5.11
CA PRO A 24 -31.38 -22.37 -5.45
C PRO A 24 -31.87 -23.50 -6.33
N SER A 25 -33.07 -24.05 -6.07
CA SER A 25 -33.63 -25.18 -6.80
C SER A 25 -33.72 -25.00 -8.32
N ARG A 26 -33.70 -23.76 -8.79
CA ARG A 26 -33.69 -23.38 -10.21
C ARG A 26 -32.27 -22.99 -10.71
N GLY A 27 -31.22 -23.15 -9.90
CA GLY A 27 -29.92 -22.60 -10.19
C GLY A 27 -29.91 -21.08 -10.06
N TYR A 28 -28.78 -20.48 -10.42
CA TYR A 28 -28.65 -19.02 -10.49
C TYR A 28 -29.15 -18.51 -11.84
N ASP A 29 -29.90 -17.40 -11.83
CA ASP A 29 -30.22 -16.68 -13.05
C ASP A 29 -28.91 -16.09 -13.61
N PRO A 30 -28.44 -16.51 -14.80
CA PRO A 30 -27.21 -15.98 -15.38
C PRO A 30 -27.34 -14.52 -15.80
N GLY A 31 -28.55 -13.95 -15.78
CA GLY A 31 -28.82 -12.62 -16.29
C GLY A 31 -28.57 -12.50 -17.80
N GLU A 32 -28.50 -11.26 -18.28
CA GLU A 32 -28.14 -10.96 -19.66
C GLU A 32 -26.62 -10.91 -19.82
N ASN A 33 -26.12 -11.48 -20.91
CA ASN A 33 -24.71 -11.32 -21.26
C ASN A 33 -24.48 -9.92 -21.83
N THR A 34 -24.05 -9.00 -20.98
CA THR A 34 -23.71 -7.63 -21.34
C THR A 34 -22.21 -7.45 -21.69
N PHE A 35 -21.44 -8.53 -21.75
CA PHE A 35 -20.03 -8.46 -22.10
C PHE A 35 -19.84 -7.95 -23.53
N GLN A 36 -19.08 -6.85 -23.64
CA GLN A 36 -18.61 -6.30 -24.91
C GLN A 36 -17.10 -6.57 -25.03
N SER A 37 -16.72 -7.34 -26.02
CA SER A 37 -15.31 -7.58 -26.29
C SER A 37 -14.62 -6.30 -26.68
N PRO A 38 -13.41 -6.00 -26.15
CA PRO A 38 -12.62 -4.90 -26.65
C PRO A 38 -12.24 -5.15 -28.11
N PRO A 39 -11.91 -4.07 -28.85
CA PRO A 39 -11.35 -4.22 -30.20
C PRO A 39 -10.10 -5.13 -30.18
N PRO A 40 -9.89 -5.97 -31.21
CA PRO A 40 -8.72 -6.83 -31.30
C PRO A 40 -7.39 -6.05 -31.32
N ASP A 41 -7.41 -4.84 -31.84
CA ASP A 41 -6.27 -3.92 -31.89
C ASP A 41 -6.62 -2.63 -31.13
N GLY A 42 -5.89 -2.37 -30.07
CA GLY A 42 -5.99 -1.15 -29.26
C GLY A 42 -4.87 -0.13 -29.52
N SER A 43 -4.04 -0.33 -30.53
CA SER A 43 -2.86 0.53 -30.79
C SER A 43 -3.24 1.98 -31.16
N GLY A 44 -4.45 2.19 -31.66
CA GLY A 44 -4.99 3.53 -31.95
C GLY A 44 -5.67 4.23 -30.77
N VAL A 45 -5.70 3.60 -29.58
CA VAL A 45 -6.34 4.19 -28.40
C VAL A 45 -5.33 5.02 -27.64
N GLU A 46 -5.58 6.33 -27.56
CA GLU A 46 -4.76 7.27 -26.78
C GLU A 46 -5.47 7.61 -25.47
N VAL A 47 -4.72 7.60 -24.36
CA VAL A 47 -5.19 8.06 -23.05
C VAL A 47 -4.90 9.55 -22.93
N ILE A 48 -5.94 10.38 -23.10
CA ILE A 48 -5.82 11.83 -23.03
C ILE A 48 -6.10 12.30 -21.60
N ILE A 49 -5.10 12.92 -20.98
CA ILE A 49 -5.20 13.53 -19.65
C ILE A 49 -4.90 15.03 -19.81
N ARG A 50 -5.70 15.87 -19.16
CA ARG A 50 -5.43 17.31 -19.14
C ARG A 50 -4.07 17.56 -18.48
N PRO A 51 -3.21 18.44 -19.06
CA PRO A 51 -1.87 18.72 -18.54
C PRO A 51 -1.86 19.28 -17.11
N ASP A 52 -2.94 19.97 -16.71
CA ASP A 52 -3.13 20.57 -15.39
C ASP A 52 -3.95 19.71 -14.44
N SER A 53 -4.12 18.42 -14.75
CA SER A 53 -4.87 17.51 -13.89
C SER A 53 -4.12 17.22 -12.60
N GLU A 54 -4.74 17.50 -11.46
CA GLU A 54 -4.24 17.12 -10.14
C GLU A 54 -4.64 15.69 -9.73
N ARG A 55 -5.60 15.08 -10.45
CA ARG A 55 -6.21 13.80 -10.09
C ARG A 55 -5.74 12.63 -10.95
N LEU A 56 -5.31 12.90 -12.17
CA LEU A 56 -4.88 11.90 -13.14
C LEU A 56 -3.49 12.25 -13.66
N HIS A 57 -2.67 11.23 -13.79
CA HIS A 57 -1.30 11.31 -14.31
C HIS A 57 -1.00 10.00 -15.06
N VAL A 58 -0.37 10.07 -16.20
CA VAL A 58 0.09 8.88 -16.89
C VAL A 58 1.23 8.28 -16.07
N LEU A 59 1.03 7.05 -15.58
CA LEU A 59 2.06 6.34 -14.83
C LEU A 59 3.12 5.81 -15.81
N GLU A 60 4.33 6.32 -15.67
CA GLU A 60 5.48 5.74 -16.36
C GLU A 60 5.90 4.42 -15.69
N PRO A 61 6.25 3.38 -16.46
CA PRO A 61 6.72 2.13 -15.91
C PRO A 61 7.94 2.34 -15.02
N PHE A 62 7.95 1.69 -13.85
CA PHE A 62 9.13 1.69 -13.00
C PHE A 62 10.32 1.01 -13.70
N LYS A 63 11.50 1.56 -13.47
CA LYS A 63 12.74 0.95 -13.99
C LYS A 63 12.88 -0.47 -13.46
N LYS A 64 13.29 -1.38 -14.35
CA LYS A 64 13.58 -2.77 -13.99
C LYS A 64 14.71 -2.82 -12.95
N PHE A 65 14.60 -3.73 -12.00
CA PHE A 65 15.69 -3.99 -11.06
C PHE A 65 16.92 -4.57 -11.80
N GLU A 66 18.07 -3.95 -11.60
CA GLU A 66 19.31 -4.29 -12.33
C GLU A 66 20.09 -5.48 -11.72
N ASN A 67 19.54 -6.20 -10.75
CA ASN A 67 20.20 -7.29 -10.01
C ASN A 67 21.55 -6.87 -9.37
N LYS A 68 21.66 -5.62 -9.00
CA LYS A 68 22.80 -5.10 -8.21
C LYS A 68 22.34 -4.86 -6.80
N ASP A 69 23.08 -5.40 -5.84
CA ASP A 69 22.80 -5.14 -4.43
C ASP A 69 23.02 -3.66 -4.13
N PRO A 70 21.98 -2.97 -3.64
CA PRO A 70 22.14 -1.58 -3.23
C PRO A 70 23.08 -1.50 -2.01
N LYS A 71 23.92 -0.48 -1.97
CA LYS A 71 24.85 -0.25 -0.86
C LYS A 71 24.62 1.12 -0.25
N ASP A 72 24.96 1.25 1.02
CA ASP A 72 24.96 2.52 1.75
C ASP A 72 23.63 3.28 1.70
N LEU A 73 22.52 2.53 1.83
CA LEU A 73 21.18 3.10 1.81
C LEU A 73 20.86 3.77 3.15
N PRO A 74 20.48 5.06 3.16
CA PRO A 74 19.97 5.70 4.35
C PRO A 74 18.62 5.07 4.76
N ILE A 75 18.40 5.03 6.06
CA ILE A 75 17.10 4.66 6.62
C ILE A 75 16.23 5.92 6.59
N LEU A 76 15.16 5.90 5.78
CA LEU A 76 14.20 7.01 5.76
C LEU A 76 13.47 7.12 7.11
N ILE A 77 12.99 6.00 7.62
CA ILE A 77 12.32 5.91 8.93
C ILE A 77 12.55 4.52 9.55
N LYS A 78 12.76 4.50 10.85
CA LYS A 78 12.64 3.30 11.67
C LYS A 78 11.31 3.38 12.42
N VAL A 79 10.34 2.59 12.00
CA VAL A 79 8.98 2.62 12.55
C VAL A 79 8.95 2.02 13.95
N LYS A 80 8.13 2.57 14.82
CA LYS A 80 7.82 2.05 16.15
C LYS A 80 6.41 1.46 16.17
N GLY A 81 6.29 0.19 16.50
CA GLY A 81 5.04 -0.52 16.61
C GLY A 81 4.36 -0.79 15.25
N LYS A 82 3.08 -1.08 15.29
CA LYS A 82 2.26 -1.42 14.12
C LYS A 82 2.24 -0.31 13.07
N CYS A 83 2.46 -0.67 11.82
CA CYS A 83 2.38 0.24 10.68
C CYS A 83 1.41 -0.32 9.64
N THR A 84 0.15 0.09 9.72
CA THR A 84 -0.90 -0.39 8.81
C THR A 84 -0.79 0.26 7.43
N THR A 85 -1.55 -0.27 6.46
CA THR A 85 -1.67 0.37 5.15
C THR A 85 -2.20 1.80 5.21
N ASP A 86 -3.00 2.15 6.25
CA ASP A 86 -3.43 3.54 6.51
C ASP A 86 -2.29 4.44 6.98
N HIS A 87 -1.30 3.88 7.67
CA HIS A 87 -0.11 4.63 8.05
C HIS A 87 0.85 4.84 6.88
N ILE A 88 0.88 3.89 5.92
CA ILE A 88 1.76 3.91 4.75
C ILE A 88 1.18 4.79 3.65
N SER A 89 -0.09 4.58 3.31
CA SER A 89 -0.84 5.32 2.29
C SER A 89 -2.22 5.66 2.84
N ALA A 90 -2.36 6.84 3.45
CA ALA A 90 -3.57 7.25 4.09
C ALA A 90 -4.77 7.32 3.12
N GLY A 91 -5.94 6.96 3.62
CA GLY A 91 -7.21 7.02 2.90
C GLY A 91 -7.89 8.40 3.01
N GLY A 92 -9.22 8.38 3.04
CA GLY A 92 -10.03 9.59 3.18
C GLY A 92 -9.81 10.60 2.04
N PRO A 93 -9.51 11.87 2.34
CA PRO A 93 -9.33 12.92 1.32
C PRO A 93 -8.24 12.62 0.27
N TRP A 94 -7.26 11.79 0.61
CA TRP A 94 -6.18 11.40 -0.28
C TRP A 94 -6.65 10.54 -1.45
N LEU A 95 -7.75 9.82 -1.29
CA LEU A 95 -8.27 8.91 -2.31
C LEU A 95 -8.64 9.61 -3.62
N ARG A 96 -8.83 10.92 -3.61
CA ARG A 96 -9.04 11.71 -4.83
C ARG A 96 -7.82 11.71 -5.76
N TYR A 97 -6.64 11.43 -5.22
CA TYR A 97 -5.38 11.42 -5.97
C TYR A 97 -4.94 10.02 -6.43
N ARG A 98 -5.80 9.00 -6.32
CA ARG A 98 -5.44 7.61 -6.68
C ARG A 98 -4.91 7.46 -8.11
N GLY A 99 -5.35 8.28 -9.02
CA GLY A 99 -4.87 8.30 -10.41
C GLY A 99 -3.66 9.21 -10.66
N HIS A 100 -3.08 9.83 -9.60
CA HIS A 100 -1.98 10.78 -9.72
C HIS A 100 -0.88 10.43 -8.71
N LEU A 101 0.05 9.57 -9.12
CA LEU A 101 1.06 9.02 -8.21
C LEU A 101 1.92 10.09 -7.51
N PRO A 102 2.41 11.15 -8.18
CA PRO A 102 3.14 12.22 -7.50
C PRO A 102 2.34 12.88 -6.36
N ASN A 103 1.05 13.17 -6.57
CA ASN A 103 0.24 13.85 -5.57
C ASN A 103 -0.13 12.93 -4.40
N ILE A 104 -0.52 11.68 -4.67
CA ILE A 104 -0.85 10.76 -3.58
C ILE A 104 0.38 10.42 -2.75
N SER A 105 1.56 10.39 -3.34
CA SER A 105 2.82 10.09 -2.63
C SER A 105 3.19 11.13 -1.56
N ASN A 106 2.52 12.28 -1.53
CA ASN A 106 2.68 13.25 -0.43
C ASN A 106 2.07 12.74 0.90
N ASN A 107 1.37 11.60 0.88
CA ASN A 107 0.90 10.94 2.10
C ASN A 107 1.74 9.71 2.50
N CYS A 108 2.82 9.43 1.80
CA CYS A 108 3.66 8.26 2.06
C CYS A 108 4.19 8.26 3.49
N LEU A 109 3.81 7.26 4.28
CA LEU A 109 4.23 7.03 5.67
C LEU A 109 3.90 8.17 6.64
N ILE A 110 2.94 9.04 6.32
CA ILE A 110 2.56 10.15 7.24
C ILE A 110 1.95 9.66 8.55
N GLY A 111 1.42 8.45 8.61
CA GLY A 111 0.89 7.85 9.83
C GLY A 111 1.92 7.05 10.64
N ALA A 112 3.12 6.87 10.12
CA ALA A 112 4.15 6.09 10.79
C ALA A 112 4.82 6.86 11.92
N THR A 113 4.97 6.21 13.09
CA THR A 113 5.67 6.76 14.24
C THR A 113 7.15 6.40 14.16
N ASN A 114 8.02 7.41 14.26
CA ASN A 114 9.45 7.22 14.23
C ASN A 114 9.98 6.75 15.60
N SER A 115 10.69 5.65 15.63
CA SER A 115 11.27 5.11 16.88
C SER A 115 12.38 5.96 17.47
N ALA A 116 13.01 6.82 16.67
CA ALA A 116 14.13 7.63 17.11
C ALA A 116 13.69 8.83 18.00
N ASN A 117 12.49 9.36 17.74
CA ASN A 117 11.97 10.52 18.48
C ASN A 117 10.58 10.32 19.08
N GLY A 118 9.88 9.23 18.71
CA GLY A 118 8.51 8.96 19.15
C GLY A 118 7.44 9.80 18.45
N GLU A 119 7.80 10.63 17.47
CA GLU A 119 6.86 11.51 16.77
C GLU A 119 6.36 10.84 15.47
N THR A 120 5.11 11.15 15.10
CA THR A 120 4.52 10.70 13.84
C THR A 120 4.87 11.69 12.73
N ASN A 121 5.11 11.17 11.52
CA ASN A 121 5.43 11.97 10.33
C ASN A 121 6.62 12.92 10.54
N LYS A 122 7.64 12.50 11.28
CA LYS A 122 8.83 13.34 11.53
C LYS A 122 10.09 12.51 11.51
N VAL A 123 10.97 12.84 10.57
CA VAL A 123 12.26 12.16 10.35
C VAL A 123 13.36 13.18 10.15
N GLN A 124 14.59 12.76 10.43
CA GLN A 124 15.77 13.58 10.15
C GLN A 124 16.34 13.17 8.78
N ASN A 125 16.56 14.14 7.93
CA ASN A 125 17.23 13.92 6.66
C ASN A 125 18.70 13.58 6.94
N TYR A 126 19.14 12.41 6.49
CA TYR A 126 20.48 11.90 6.71
C TYR A 126 21.58 12.82 6.12
N TYR A 127 21.28 13.46 4.99
CA TYR A 127 22.27 14.27 4.25
C TYR A 127 22.33 15.73 4.73
N THR A 128 21.19 16.31 5.13
CA THR A 128 21.13 17.72 5.56
C THR A 128 21.10 17.88 7.07
N GLY A 129 20.75 16.83 7.81
CA GLY A 129 20.53 16.91 9.26
C GLY A 129 19.22 17.59 9.67
N GLU A 130 18.44 18.09 8.73
CA GLU A 130 17.18 18.79 9.00
C GLU A 130 16.04 17.83 9.33
N TRP A 131 15.14 18.27 10.20
CA TRP A 131 13.92 17.54 10.53
C TRP A 131 12.77 17.97 9.61
N GLY A 132 12.07 16.97 9.05
CA GLY A 132 10.96 17.21 8.13
C GLY A 132 9.91 16.11 8.19
N SER A 133 8.87 16.24 7.36
CA SER A 133 7.90 15.17 7.17
C SER A 133 8.53 13.99 6.43
N VAL A 134 7.97 12.79 6.63
CA VAL A 134 8.48 11.59 5.92
C VAL A 134 8.40 11.77 4.40
N PRO A 135 7.24 12.17 3.80
CA PRO A 135 7.17 12.31 2.35
C PRO A 135 8.08 13.44 1.81
N SER A 136 8.23 14.58 2.51
CA SER A 136 9.13 15.63 2.03
C SER A 136 10.60 15.18 2.03
N THR A 137 11.01 14.42 3.03
CA THR A 137 12.35 13.84 3.08
C THR A 137 12.57 12.80 1.98
N ALA A 138 11.55 11.96 1.72
CA ALA A 138 11.60 10.96 0.65
C ALA A 138 11.65 11.63 -0.74
N VAL A 139 10.91 12.72 -0.95
CA VAL A 139 10.99 13.53 -2.18
C VAL A 139 12.41 14.09 -2.36
N TYR A 140 13.00 14.67 -1.30
CA TYR A 140 14.39 15.14 -1.36
C TYR A 140 15.34 14.01 -1.77
N TYR A 141 15.21 12.82 -1.18
CA TYR A 141 16.06 11.69 -1.53
C TYR A 141 15.90 11.28 -2.99
N ARG A 142 14.66 11.13 -3.47
CA ARG A 142 14.37 10.81 -4.87
C ARG A 142 15.00 11.82 -5.83
N ASP A 143 14.80 13.11 -5.58
CA ASP A 143 15.20 14.18 -6.47
C ASP A 143 16.74 14.35 -6.51
N ASN A 144 17.43 13.87 -5.47
CA ASN A 144 18.90 13.83 -5.40
C ASN A 144 19.49 12.44 -5.71
N GLY A 145 18.68 11.49 -6.18
CA GLY A 145 19.16 10.16 -6.57
C GLY A 145 19.62 9.27 -5.40
N HIS A 146 19.08 9.50 -4.22
CA HIS A 146 19.37 8.74 -3.01
C HIS A 146 18.29 7.69 -2.73
N PRO A 147 18.49 6.44 -3.11
CA PRO A 147 17.58 5.37 -2.70
C PRO A 147 17.65 5.12 -1.20
N TRP A 148 16.59 4.63 -0.61
CA TRP A 148 16.44 4.49 0.84
C TRP A 148 15.72 3.21 1.24
N VAL A 149 15.74 2.90 2.54
CA VAL A 149 15.05 1.77 3.14
C VAL A 149 14.16 2.20 4.30
N VAL A 150 13.15 1.39 4.60
CA VAL A 150 12.36 1.47 5.84
C VAL A 150 12.73 0.30 6.73
N ILE A 151 12.92 0.58 8.01
CA ILE A 151 12.97 -0.44 9.04
C ILE A 151 11.62 -0.45 9.77
N GLY A 152 10.86 -1.53 9.57
CA GLY A 152 9.58 -1.74 10.24
C GLY A 152 9.73 -2.41 11.60
N ASP A 153 8.65 -2.42 12.36
CA ASP A 153 8.53 -3.16 13.62
C ASP A 153 7.58 -4.34 13.42
N ASP A 154 6.82 -4.71 14.41
CA ASP A 154 5.84 -5.78 14.30
C ASP A 154 4.63 -5.32 13.46
N ASN A 155 4.10 -6.22 12.61
CA ASN A 155 2.89 -6.01 11.83
C ASN A 155 2.94 -4.78 10.89
N TYR A 156 3.85 -4.84 9.92
CA TYR A 156 3.96 -3.82 8.87
C TYR A 156 3.10 -4.19 7.65
N GLY A 157 2.19 -3.29 7.25
CA GLY A 157 1.38 -3.45 6.04
C GLY A 157 0.02 -4.14 6.26
N GLU A 158 -0.36 -4.46 7.50
CA GLU A 158 -1.70 -4.98 7.80
C GLU A 158 -2.79 -3.96 7.40
N GLY A 159 -3.93 -4.46 6.96
CA GLY A 159 -5.12 -3.64 6.68
C GLY A 159 -5.66 -3.84 5.27
N SER A 160 -6.30 -2.81 4.74
CA SER A 160 -6.87 -2.83 3.40
C SER A 160 -5.81 -3.04 2.33
N SER A 161 -6.12 -3.83 1.29
CA SER A 161 -5.26 -3.97 0.12
C SER A 161 -5.17 -2.65 -0.64
N ARG A 162 -3.99 -2.03 -0.61
CA ARG A 162 -3.72 -0.75 -1.27
C ARG A 162 -2.45 -0.85 -2.08
N GLU A 163 -2.58 -0.81 -3.40
CA GLU A 163 -1.45 -0.79 -4.31
C GLU A 163 -0.55 0.42 -4.05
N HIS A 164 -1.15 1.55 -3.67
CA HIS A 164 -0.42 2.78 -3.36
C HIS A 164 0.54 2.61 -2.18
N ALA A 165 0.25 1.74 -1.21
CA ALA A 165 1.18 1.42 -0.13
C ALA A 165 2.49 0.79 -0.62
N ALA A 166 2.51 0.25 -1.83
CA ALA A 166 3.71 -0.23 -2.51
C ALA A 166 4.22 0.76 -3.58
N LEU A 167 3.29 1.37 -4.34
CA LEU A 167 3.64 2.29 -5.41
C LEU A 167 4.33 3.58 -4.91
N GLU A 168 3.83 4.16 -3.81
CA GLU A 168 4.36 5.41 -3.26
C GLU A 168 5.80 5.28 -2.77
N PRO A 169 6.15 4.32 -1.90
CA PRO A 169 7.53 4.10 -1.52
C PRO A 169 8.45 3.84 -2.73
N ARG A 170 7.98 3.02 -3.69
CA ARG A 170 8.75 2.74 -4.90
C ARG A 170 8.95 3.99 -5.75
N PHE A 171 7.92 4.80 -5.94
CA PHE A 171 7.99 6.06 -6.68
C PHE A 171 8.96 7.05 -6.03
N LEU A 172 8.99 7.08 -4.71
CA LEU A 172 9.86 7.97 -3.94
C LEU A 172 11.29 7.43 -3.75
N GLY A 173 11.64 6.29 -4.36
CA GLY A 173 12.99 5.76 -4.33
C GLY A 173 13.27 4.71 -3.24
N GLY A 174 12.24 4.21 -2.57
CA GLY A 174 12.36 3.11 -1.62
C GLY A 174 12.80 1.82 -2.29
N MET A 175 13.82 1.18 -1.74
CA MET A 175 14.42 -0.05 -2.29
C MET A 175 14.05 -1.30 -1.50
N ALA A 176 13.87 -1.18 -0.20
CA ALA A 176 13.54 -2.31 0.66
C ALA A 176 12.77 -1.88 1.90
N ILE A 177 11.95 -2.81 2.38
CA ILE A 177 11.30 -2.76 3.68
C ILE A 177 11.82 -3.96 4.47
N ILE A 178 12.44 -3.69 5.61
CA ILE A 178 12.96 -4.73 6.52
C ILE A 178 12.15 -4.62 7.80
N THR A 179 11.47 -5.68 8.18
CA THR A 179 10.55 -5.66 9.32
C THR A 179 10.60 -6.97 10.10
N LYS A 180 10.14 -6.94 11.34
CA LYS A 180 10.01 -8.14 12.18
C LYS A 180 8.89 -9.05 11.67
N SER A 181 7.76 -8.46 11.25
CA SER A 181 6.63 -9.18 10.66
C SER A 181 5.83 -8.28 9.70
N PHE A 182 5.20 -8.91 8.69
CA PHE A 182 4.24 -8.31 7.79
C PHE A 182 2.81 -8.69 8.19
#